data_9cf991b2b27cda3ed2cc121e88a02f70
#
_entry.id   9cf991b2b27cda3ed2cc121e88a02f70
#
_cell.length_a   1.000
_cell.length_b   1.000
_cell.length_c   1.000
_cell.angle_alpha   90.00
_cell.angle_beta   90.00
_cell.angle_gamma   90.00
#
_symmetry.space_group_name_H-M   'P 1'
#
loop_
_entity.id
_entity.type
_entity.pdbx_description
1 polymer ?
#
loop_
_entity_poly.entity_id
_entity_poly.type
_entity_poly.pdbx_seq_one_letter_code
_entity_poly.pdbx_strand_id
1 'polypeptide(L)'
;WKNAAGGPAPGGTCTNVGCIPSKALLQSSEHFEHANKHFAEHGISTGKVTMDVAKMVGRKDAVVKQNNDGILYLFKKNKVSFFHGRGSFVKAVPPGEGGTSGSTGGYEIKVTGATEETLVGKHVIVATGSN
;
A
#
# COMPACT_ATOMS: atom_id res chain seq x y z
N TRP A 1 2.21 -3.69 6.53
CA TRP A 1 0.81 -4.09 6.37
C TRP A 1 0.69 -5.47 5.74
N LYS A 2 -0.33 -6.18 6.14
CA LYS A 2 -0.71 -7.49 5.58
C LYS A 2 -2.13 -7.39 5.04
N ASN A 3 -2.38 -8.05 3.90
CA ASN A 3 -3.73 -8.22 3.38
C ASN A 3 -4.50 -9.30 4.18
N ALA A 4 -5.77 -9.51 3.89
CA ALA A 4 -6.61 -10.50 4.58
C ALA A 4 -6.08 -11.94 4.50
N ALA A 5 -5.27 -12.26 3.49
CA ALA A 5 -4.63 -13.57 3.32
C ALA A 5 -3.23 -13.64 3.99
N GLY A 6 -2.82 -12.61 4.74
CA GLY A 6 -1.51 -12.54 5.40
C GLY A 6 -0.35 -12.13 4.50
N GLY A 7 -0.59 -11.93 3.22
CA GLY A 7 0.40 -11.47 2.23
C GLY A 7 0.74 -9.98 2.34
N PRO A 8 1.74 -9.51 1.58
CA PRO A 8 2.17 -8.12 1.62
C PRO A 8 1.07 -7.17 1.12
N ALA A 9 0.92 -6.04 1.83
CA ALA A 9 0.01 -4.95 1.47
C ALA A 9 0.77 -3.61 1.50
N PRO A 10 1.63 -3.33 0.48
CA PRO A 10 2.38 -2.09 0.42
C PRO A 10 1.48 -0.87 0.23
N GLY A 11 1.97 0.32 0.56
CA GLY A 11 1.26 1.58 0.42
C GLY A 11 0.86 2.23 1.75
N GLY A 12 1.19 1.59 2.87
CA GLY A 12 1.02 2.15 4.21
C GLY A 12 -0.45 2.45 4.57
N THR A 13 -0.64 3.37 5.50
CA THR A 13 -1.97 3.79 6.00
C THR A 13 -2.85 4.32 4.90
N CYS A 14 -2.33 5.17 4.02
CA CYS A 14 -3.13 5.80 2.96
C CYS A 14 -3.79 4.76 2.04
N THR A 15 -3.06 3.78 1.58
CA THR A 15 -3.57 2.76 0.65
C THR A 15 -4.49 1.76 1.34
N ASN A 16 -4.15 1.35 2.59
CA ASN A 16 -4.81 0.20 3.21
C ASN A 16 -6.01 0.56 4.08
N VAL A 17 -5.96 1.68 4.80
CA VAL A 17 -7.02 2.02 5.78
C VAL A 17 -7.46 3.48 5.75
N GLY A 18 -6.75 4.36 5.04
CA GLY A 18 -6.99 5.80 5.00
C GLY A 18 -7.56 6.29 3.67
N CYS A 19 -6.71 6.94 2.88
CA CYS A 19 -7.12 7.72 1.70
C CYS A 19 -7.88 6.91 0.65
N ILE A 20 -7.35 5.76 0.25
CA ILE A 20 -7.92 4.96 -0.83
C ILE A 20 -9.27 4.34 -0.42
N PRO A 21 -9.38 3.60 0.70
CA PRO A 21 -10.66 3.03 1.10
C PRO A 21 -11.72 4.09 1.40
N SER A 22 -11.37 5.21 2.05
CA SER A 22 -12.34 6.27 2.32
C SER A 22 -12.88 6.91 1.03
N LYS A 23 -12.02 7.20 0.05
CA LYS A 23 -12.46 7.76 -1.24
C LYS A 23 -13.32 6.76 -2.03
N ALA A 24 -13.00 5.47 -1.98
CA ALA A 24 -13.81 4.44 -2.62
C ALA A 24 -15.23 4.35 -2.02
N LEU A 25 -15.35 4.49 -0.69
CA LEU A 25 -16.65 4.52 0.00
C LEU A 25 -17.42 5.81 -0.29
N LEU A 26 -16.75 6.97 -0.21
CA LEU A 26 -17.37 8.28 -0.51
C LEU A 26 -17.91 8.32 -1.94
N GLN A 27 -17.17 7.83 -2.93
CA GLN A 27 -17.64 7.75 -4.31
C GLN A 27 -18.92 6.92 -4.43
N SER A 28 -19.01 5.79 -3.73
CA SER A 28 -20.22 4.96 -3.77
C SER A 28 -21.41 5.64 -3.10
N SER A 29 -21.21 6.35 -1.99
CA SER A 29 -22.27 7.12 -1.34
C SER A 29 -22.73 8.31 -2.18
N GLU A 30 -21.81 8.99 -2.86
CA GLU A 30 -22.12 10.07 -3.79
C GLU A 30 -23.00 9.61 -4.96
N HIS A 31 -22.66 8.46 -5.57
CA HIS A 31 -23.51 7.88 -6.62
C HIS A 31 -24.92 7.55 -6.12
N PHE A 32 -25.04 7.03 -4.90
CA PHE A 32 -26.33 6.76 -4.28
C PHE A 32 -27.12 8.05 -4.03
N GLU A 33 -26.47 9.09 -3.54
CA GLU A 33 -27.08 10.40 -3.32
C GLU A 33 -27.54 11.03 -4.61
N HIS A 34 -26.70 11.07 -5.65
CA HIS A 34 -27.04 11.60 -6.96
C HIS A 34 -28.23 10.88 -7.57
N ALA A 35 -28.27 9.55 -7.50
CA ALA A 35 -29.40 8.78 -8.02
C ALA A 35 -30.72 9.09 -7.31
N ASN A 36 -30.69 9.38 -6.00
CA ASN A 36 -31.89 9.69 -5.23
C ASN A 36 -32.33 11.16 -5.31
N LYS A 37 -31.40 12.11 -5.46
CA LYS A 37 -31.70 13.53 -5.31
C LYS A 37 -31.55 14.34 -6.59
N HIS A 38 -30.62 13.97 -7.49
CA HIS A 38 -30.22 14.85 -8.59
C HIS A 38 -30.56 14.31 -9.97
N PHE A 39 -30.77 13.03 -10.16
CA PHE A 39 -31.05 12.46 -11.48
C PHE A 39 -32.33 13.01 -12.12
N ALA A 40 -33.33 13.36 -11.32
CA ALA A 40 -34.58 13.96 -11.81
C ALA A 40 -34.35 15.31 -12.52
N GLU A 41 -33.38 16.12 -12.08
CA GLU A 41 -32.99 17.38 -12.71
C GLU A 41 -32.46 17.18 -14.15
N HIS A 42 -31.91 15.99 -14.42
CA HIS A 42 -31.44 15.62 -15.75
C HIS A 42 -32.47 14.85 -16.59
N GLY A 43 -33.71 14.76 -16.10
CA GLY A 43 -34.78 14.00 -16.76
C GLY A 43 -34.63 12.46 -16.63
N ILE A 44 -33.79 11.99 -15.70
CA ILE A 44 -33.53 10.57 -15.47
C ILE A 44 -34.40 10.07 -14.31
N SER A 45 -35.25 9.08 -14.58
CA SER A 45 -36.06 8.41 -13.58
C SER A 45 -35.48 7.06 -13.23
N THR A 46 -35.13 6.85 -11.96
CA THR A 46 -34.50 5.60 -11.49
C THR A 46 -35.42 4.69 -10.67
N GLY A 47 -36.63 5.14 -10.32
CA GLY A 47 -37.47 4.45 -9.35
C GLY A 47 -36.81 4.44 -7.96
N LYS A 48 -37.15 3.42 -7.14
CA LYS A 48 -36.57 3.30 -5.79
C LYS A 48 -35.13 2.79 -5.84
N VAL A 49 -34.19 3.66 -5.52
CA VAL A 49 -32.76 3.29 -5.40
C VAL A 49 -32.49 2.70 -4.00
N THR A 50 -31.81 1.57 -3.97
CA THR A 50 -31.40 0.90 -2.72
C THR A 50 -29.89 0.69 -2.75
N MET A 51 -29.27 0.64 -1.56
CA MET A 51 -27.83 0.40 -1.42
C MET A 51 -27.61 -0.95 -0.70
N ASP A 52 -26.75 -1.79 -1.30
CA ASP A 52 -26.17 -2.96 -0.67
C ASP A 52 -24.83 -2.58 -0.03
N VAL A 53 -24.82 -2.37 1.27
CA VAL A 53 -23.63 -1.96 2.02
C VAL A 53 -22.53 -3.01 1.98
N ALA A 54 -22.88 -4.30 2.00
CA ALA A 54 -21.88 -5.38 1.92
C ALA A 54 -21.15 -5.36 0.58
N LYS A 55 -21.88 -5.14 -0.51
CA LYS A 55 -21.30 -5.00 -1.85
C LYS A 55 -20.45 -3.73 -1.98
N MET A 56 -20.87 -2.63 -1.38
CA MET A 56 -20.12 -1.37 -1.33
C MET A 56 -18.77 -1.56 -0.60
N VAL A 57 -18.77 -2.26 0.54
CA VAL A 57 -17.55 -2.58 1.28
C VAL A 57 -16.65 -3.51 0.47
N GLY A 58 -17.21 -4.56 -0.14
CA GLY A 58 -16.45 -5.46 -1.01
C GLY A 58 -15.80 -4.76 -2.20
N ARG A 59 -16.49 -3.76 -2.82
CA ARG A 59 -15.88 -2.90 -3.85
C ARG A 59 -14.69 -2.12 -3.30
N LYS A 60 -14.81 -1.53 -2.11
CA LYS A 60 -13.71 -0.81 -1.44
C LYS A 60 -12.50 -1.74 -1.24
N ASP A 61 -12.70 -2.98 -0.79
CA ASP A 61 -11.63 -3.96 -0.61
C ASP A 61 -10.95 -4.34 -1.94
N ALA A 62 -11.73 -4.47 -3.00
CA ALA A 62 -11.20 -4.71 -4.35
C ALA A 62 -10.32 -3.55 -4.84
N VAL A 63 -10.72 -2.29 -4.59
CA VAL A 63 -9.93 -1.10 -4.93
C VAL A 63 -8.61 -1.07 -4.16
N VAL A 64 -8.63 -1.36 -2.86
CA VAL A 64 -7.41 -1.45 -2.04
C VAL A 64 -6.47 -2.53 -2.58
N LYS A 65 -7.00 -3.72 -2.85
CA LYS A 65 -6.22 -4.83 -3.43
C LYS A 65 -5.58 -4.44 -4.75
N GLN A 66 -6.33 -3.82 -5.65
CA GLN A 66 -5.80 -3.37 -6.95
C GLN A 66 -4.63 -2.40 -6.78
N ASN A 67 -4.70 -1.49 -5.82
CA ASN A 67 -3.60 -0.56 -5.52
C ASN A 67 -2.37 -1.29 -4.96
N ASN A 68 -2.54 -2.23 -4.03
CA ASN A 68 -1.44 -3.05 -3.52
C ASN A 68 -0.75 -3.83 -4.63
N ASP A 69 -1.53 -4.50 -5.48
CA ASP A 69 -1.01 -5.28 -6.63
C ASP A 69 -0.26 -4.36 -7.61
N GLY A 70 -0.79 -3.15 -7.84
CA GLY A 70 -0.16 -2.13 -8.68
C GLY A 70 1.21 -1.68 -8.13
N ILE A 71 1.33 -1.47 -6.82
CA ILE A 71 2.61 -1.12 -6.17
C ILE A 71 3.62 -2.25 -6.34
N LEU A 72 3.22 -3.50 -6.08
CA LEU A 72 4.10 -4.67 -6.28
C LEU A 72 4.54 -4.82 -7.73
N TYR A 73 3.64 -4.59 -8.68
CA TYR A 73 3.95 -4.57 -10.11
C TYR A 73 5.00 -3.49 -10.45
N LEU A 74 4.84 -2.28 -9.90
CA LEU A 74 5.78 -1.17 -10.11
C LEU A 74 7.15 -1.48 -9.52
N PHE A 75 7.24 -2.11 -8.35
CA PHE A 75 8.50 -2.57 -7.79
C PHE A 75 9.19 -3.54 -8.74
N LYS A 76 8.48 -4.55 -9.22
CA LYS A 76 9.02 -5.52 -10.19
C LYS A 76 9.46 -4.86 -11.49
N LYS A 77 8.63 -3.99 -12.06
CA LYS A 77 8.91 -3.26 -13.31
C LYS A 77 10.17 -2.41 -13.21
N ASN A 78 10.36 -1.75 -12.07
CA ASN A 78 11.50 -0.86 -11.83
C ASN A 78 12.70 -1.57 -11.17
N LYS A 79 12.68 -2.91 -11.06
CA LYS A 79 13.75 -3.71 -10.44
C LYS A 79 14.04 -3.31 -9.00
N VAL A 80 13.02 -2.90 -8.25
CA VAL A 80 13.10 -2.60 -6.82
C VAL A 80 12.89 -3.90 -6.06
N SER A 81 13.86 -4.31 -5.26
CA SER A 81 13.72 -5.45 -4.35
C SER A 81 12.80 -5.08 -3.18
N PHE A 82 11.78 -5.87 -2.95
CA PHE A 82 10.83 -5.68 -1.88
C PHE A 82 10.95 -6.79 -0.84
N PHE A 83 11.19 -6.43 0.41
CA PHE A 83 11.30 -7.36 1.53
C PHE A 83 10.14 -7.12 2.49
N HIS A 84 9.31 -8.16 2.68
CA HIS A 84 8.14 -8.08 3.54
C HIS A 84 8.52 -8.43 4.99
N GLY A 85 8.89 -7.43 5.76
CA GLY A 85 9.31 -7.62 7.15
C GLY A 85 9.51 -6.28 7.87
N ARG A 86 10.06 -6.36 9.06
CA ARG A 86 10.47 -5.21 9.88
C ARG A 86 11.97 -4.98 9.72
N GLY A 87 12.35 -3.83 9.18
CA GLY A 87 13.74 -3.40 9.08
C GLY A 87 14.24 -2.82 10.41
N SER A 88 15.44 -3.18 10.79
CA SER A 88 16.13 -2.64 11.96
C SER A 88 17.58 -2.36 11.62
N PHE A 89 18.12 -1.24 12.06
CA PHE A 89 19.54 -0.95 11.96
C PHE A 89 20.34 -1.90 12.87
N VAL A 90 21.42 -2.46 12.34
CA VAL A 90 22.34 -3.31 13.08
C VAL A 90 23.60 -2.53 13.43
N LYS A 91 24.29 -2.01 12.40
CA LYS A 91 25.53 -1.22 12.56
C LYS A 91 25.78 -0.34 11.36
N ALA A 92 26.65 0.65 11.54
CA ALA A 92 27.30 1.33 10.44
C ALA A 92 28.39 0.42 9.85
N VAL A 93 28.53 0.41 8.53
CA VAL A 93 29.56 -0.33 7.80
C VAL A 93 30.61 0.67 7.32
N PRO A 94 31.87 0.58 7.80
CA PRO A 94 32.95 1.49 7.38
C PRO A 94 33.26 1.35 5.87
N PRO A 95 33.86 2.36 5.27
CA PRO A 95 34.40 2.23 3.91
C PRO A 95 35.44 1.10 3.85
N GLY A 96 35.32 0.22 2.87
CA GLY A 96 36.20 -0.93 2.68
C GLY A 96 35.71 -2.25 3.34
N GLU A 97 34.76 -2.19 4.26
CA GLU A 97 34.11 -3.38 4.86
C GLU A 97 32.77 -3.70 4.17
N GLY A 98 32.72 -4.42 3.13
CA GLY A 98 31.44 -4.74 2.48
C GLY A 98 31.57 -5.66 1.28
N GLY A 99 32.71 -6.31 1.16
CA GLY A 99 32.93 -7.38 0.16
C GLY A 99 33.15 -6.93 -1.28
N THR A 100 33.02 -5.65 -1.58
CA THR A 100 33.35 -5.06 -2.90
C THR A 100 34.46 -4.03 -2.74
N SER A 101 35.55 -4.22 -3.46
CA SER A 101 36.67 -3.27 -3.56
C SER A 101 36.09 -1.91 -3.98
N GLY A 102 36.29 -0.86 -3.15
CA GLY A 102 35.75 0.49 -3.38
C GLY A 102 34.42 0.82 -2.65
N SER A 103 33.98 0.00 -1.71
CA SER A 103 32.81 0.29 -0.86
C SER A 103 32.97 1.60 -0.10
N THR A 104 32.05 2.54 -0.30
CA THR A 104 32.03 3.86 0.37
C THR A 104 31.41 3.81 1.77
N GLY A 105 31.27 2.61 2.36
CA GLY A 105 30.57 2.40 3.62
C GLY A 105 29.03 2.41 3.46
N GLY A 106 28.32 2.34 4.57
CA GLY A 106 26.87 2.31 4.57
C GLY A 106 26.27 1.88 5.90
N TYR A 107 25.13 1.23 5.82
CA TYR A 107 24.40 0.75 7.00
C TYR A 107 23.92 -0.68 6.76
N GLU A 108 24.12 -1.52 7.76
CA GLU A 108 23.58 -2.87 7.80
C GLU A 108 22.17 -2.84 8.39
N ILE A 109 21.21 -3.39 7.66
CA ILE A 109 19.81 -3.47 8.02
C ILE A 109 19.40 -4.93 8.08
N LYS A 110 18.93 -5.38 9.24
CA LYS A 110 18.30 -6.70 9.38
C LYS A 110 16.80 -6.57 9.12
N VAL A 111 16.29 -7.39 8.23
CA VAL A 111 14.85 -7.55 7.98
C VAL A 111 14.39 -8.81 8.70
N THR A 112 13.35 -8.70 9.53
CA THR A 112 12.73 -9.84 10.24
C THR A 112 11.24 -9.91 9.87
N GLY A 113 10.75 -11.10 9.58
CA GLY A 113 9.35 -11.29 9.20
C GLY A 113 9.12 -12.56 8.41
N ALA A 114 8.44 -12.46 7.28
CA ALA A 114 8.19 -13.59 6.39
C ALA A 114 9.50 -14.12 5.75
N THR A 115 10.47 -13.24 5.56
CA THR A 115 11.85 -13.57 5.13
C THR A 115 12.82 -12.91 6.10
N GLU A 116 13.84 -13.63 6.52
CA GLU A 116 14.96 -13.06 7.28
C GLU A 116 16.10 -12.75 6.31
N GLU A 117 16.46 -11.47 6.20
CA GLU A 117 17.49 -10.98 5.30
C GLU A 117 18.35 -9.95 6.00
N THR A 118 19.63 -9.88 5.63
CA THR A 118 20.55 -8.82 6.03
C THR A 118 20.96 -8.06 4.78
N LEU A 119 20.69 -6.78 4.79
CA LEU A 119 20.94 -5.87 3.67
C LEU A 119 22.00 -4.86 4.05
N VAL A 120 22.83 -4.46 3.10
CA VAL A 120 23.75 -3.33 3.25
C VAL A 120 23.36 -2.24 2.26
N GLY A 121 22.98 -1.08 2.78
CA GLY A 121 22.59 0.07 1.99
C GLY A 121 23.60 1.21 2.14
N LYS A 122 24.10 1.75 1.03
CA LYS A 122 24.95 2.95 1.03
C LYS A 122 24.20 4.16 1.60
N HIS A 123 22.95 4.31 1.23
CA HIS A 123 22.02 5.33 1.71
C HIS A 123 20.75 4.66 2.21
N VAL A 124 20.21 5.17 3.29
CA VAL A 124 18.97 4.63 3.90
C VAL A 124 18.00 5.76 4.14
N ILE A 125 16.76 5.57 3.71
CA ILE A 125 15.66 6.49 3.98
C ILE A 125 14.75 5.82 5.01
N VAL A 126 14.55 6.49 6.15
CA VAL A 126 13.62 6.05 7.19
C VAL A 126 12.24 6.58 6.86
N ALA A 127 11.34 5.69 6.46
CA ALA A 127 9.96 6.00 6.10
C ALA A 127 9.02 4.94 6.68
N THR A 128 9.05 4.76 8.00
CA THR A 128 8.40 3.66 8.72
C THR A 128 6.89 3.78 8.81
N GLY A 129 6.33 4.93 8.42
CA GLY A 129 4.90 5.20 8.51
C GLY A 129 4.44 5.51 9.93
N SER A 130 3.15 5.32 10.18
CA SER A 130 2.49 5.51 11.49
C SER A 130 1.83 4.22 11.98
N ASN A 131 1.72 4.09 13.27
CA ASN A 131 0.92 3.06 13.96
C ASN A 131 -0.44 3.61 14.35
#